data_92dc5fcfc7721a4461db866c3a48b1f7
#
_entry.id   92dc5fcfc7721a4461db866c3a48b1f7
#
_cell.length_a   1.000
_cell.length_b   1.000
_cell.length_c   1.000
_cell.angle_alpha   90.00
_cell.angle_beta   90.00
_cell.angle_gamma   90.00
#
_symmetry.space_group_name_H-M   'P 1'
#
loop_
_entity.id
_entity.type
_entity.pdbx_description
1 polymer ?
#
loop_
_entity_poly.entity_id
_entity_poly.type
_entity_poly.pdbx_seq_one_letter_code
_entity_poly.pdbx_strand_id
1 'polypeptide(L)'
;MNAPRVLNPSAARAAGVSRSEKPWGWGPTALKEVRLDETIGMKHGAGGRAMRALIEQVFAPGLPPMRVEGVGLSAMDDGAALRIGDRWLVLTTDSHVIQPIFFPGGDIGRLAVAGTVNDLAMMGATDALALTFSVIVEEGFPRRDLERIHESVRATCEEAGTTIVTGDTKVMGRGELDGIVLNTTGIGVTDRVVRDSGLRPGDRLLVTGTMGDHGLAVMVHRHGLDLEGELVSDVAPLNDLIRRALEAGRDAVVALKDPTRGGLASALHEMGSKSGVGILLEEAAVPLSFGVRSAGELLGIDPLHVANEGKAVLGVAPEAAENVLACLRDHPLGRNAAIVGTCLPDHSGKVILDTGFGRRLLTEPEGEPLPRIC
;
A
#
# COMPACT_ATOMS: atom_id res chain seq x y z
N MET A 1 36.11 1.59 13.95
CA MET A 1 35.09 2.07 12.97
C MET A 1 35.50 1.54 11.61
N ASN A 2 34.93 0.44 11.17
CA ASN A 2 35.25 -0.14 9.86
C ASN A 2 34.28 0.47 8.84
N ALA A 3 34.83 1.08 7.80
CA ALA A 3 34.04 1.59 6.67
C ALA A 3 33.30 0.44 5.95
N PRO A 4 32.11 0.66 5.37
CA PRO A 4 31.38 -0.37 4.67
C PRO A 4 32.21 -0.88 3.48
N ARG A 5 32.34 -2.20 3.36
CA ARG A 5 33.02 -2.84 2.23
C ARG A 5 32.24 -2.59 0.94
N VAL A 6 32.78 -1.72 0.13
CA VAL A 6 32.35 -1.57 -1.27
C VAL A 6 32.83 -2.83 -2.02
N LEU A 7 31.92 -3.64 -2.54
CA LEU A 7 32.25 -4.81 -3.34
C LEU A 7 32.97 -4.39 -4.63
N ASN A 8 34.13 -4.97 -4.87
CA ASN A 8 34.94 -4.73 -6.06
C ASN A 8 34.18 -5.29 -7.30
N PRO A 9 33.99 -4.50 -8.36
CA PRO A 9 33.25 -4.93 -9.56
C PRO A 9 33.83 -6.18 -10.27
N SER A 10 35.08 -6.50 -10.05
CA SER A 10 35.74 -7.69 -10.62
C SER A 10 35.38 -9.00 -9.90
N ALA A 11 34.89 -8.97 -8.66
CA ALA A 11 34.51 -10.16 -7.91
C ALA A 11 33.10 -10.68 -8.29
N ALA A 12 32.25 -9.84 -8.88
CA ALA A 12 30.89 -10.23 -9.32
C ALA A 12 30.89 -11.20 -10.54
N ARG A 13 32.02 -11.36 -11.23
CA ARG A 13 32.12 -12.30 -12.38
C ARG A 13 32.44 -13.76 -11.99
N ALA A 14 32.81 -14.03 -10.76
CA ALA A 14 33.26 -15.36 -10.32
C ALA A 14 32.20 -16.17 -9.54
N ALA A 15 31.13 -15.54 -9.07
CA ALA A 15 29.98 -16.24 -8.52
C ALA A 15 29.00 -16.51 -9.67
N GLY A 16 28.90 -17.78 -10.11
CA GLY A 16 28.02 -18.22 -11.17
C GLY A 16 26.55 -18.01 -10.81
N VAL A 17 26.06 -16.80 -11.00
CA VAL A 17 24.63 -16.47 -10.97
C VAL A 17 24.04 -17.05 -12.24
N SER A 18 23.21 -18.05 -12.12
CA SER A 18 22.53 -18.67 -13.24
C SER A 18 21.68 -17.60 -13.94
N ARG A 19 21.78 -17.51 -15.27
CA ARG A 19 21.08 -16.54 -16.13
C ARG A 19 19.56 -16.79 -16.23
N SER A 20 18.91 -17.40 -15.23
CA SER A 20 17.48 -17.76 -15.27
C SER A 20 16.56 -16.92 -14.37
N GLU A 21 17.08 -16.03 -13.54
CA GLU A 21 16.21 -15.13 -12.79
C GLU A 21 15.81 -13.96 -13.68
N LYS A 22 14.52 -13.89 -14.02
CA LYS A 22 13.95 -12.72 -14.69
C LYS A 22 14.12 -11.53 -13.76
N PRO A 23 14.54 -10.35 -14.26
CA PRO A 23 14.86 -9.18 -13.43
C PRO A 23 13.65 -8.62 -12.66
N TRP A 24 12.44 -9.08 -12.96
CA TRP A 24 11.19 -8.57 -12.38
C TRP A 24 10.44 -9.73 -11.71
N GLY A 25 10.05 -9.56 -10.44
CA GLY A 25 9.50 -10.60 -9.56
C GLY A 25 8.14 -11.23 -9.94
N TRP A 26 7.64 -10.98 -11.16
CA TRP A 26 6.37 -11.52 -11.64
C TRP A 26 6.54 -12.81 -12.43
N GLY A 27 5.69 -13.80 -12.16
CA GLY A 27 5.69 -15.07 -12.88
C GLY A 27 5.41 -14.92 -14.40
N PRO A 28 5.76 -15.94 -15.21
CA PRO A 28 5.80 -15.87 -16.69
C PRO A 28 4.48 -15.59 -17.41
N THR A 29 3.37 -15.59 -16.70
CA THR A 29 2.03 -15.69 -17.31
C THR A 29 1.22 -14.36 -17.33
N ALA A 30 1.60 -13.35 -16.56
CA ALA A 30 0.72 -12.19 -16.33
C ALA A 30 0.90 -11.00 -17.27
N LEU A 31 2.03 -10.85 -17.97
CA LEU A 31 2.39 -9.56 -18.59
C LEU A 31 2.64 -9.60 -20.09
N LYS A 32 2.26 -10.65 -20.80
CA LYS A 32 2.59 -10.77 -22.24
C LYS A 32 1.86 -9.79 -23.19
N GLU A 33 0.87 -9.04 -22.74
CA GLU A 33 -0.03 -8.31 -23.66
C GLU A 33 -0.46 -6.88 -23.27
N VAL A 34 0.05 -6.27 -22.19
CA VAL A 34 -0.30 -4.88 -21.92
C VAL A 34 0.61 -3.98 -22.75
N ARG A 35 0.12 -3.55 -23.93
CA ARG A 35 0.76 -2.45 -24.68
C ARG A 35 0.46 -1.15 -23.97
N LEU A 36 1.50 -0.34 -23.72
CA LEU A 36 1.29 1.03 -23.27
C LEU A 36 0.62 1.84 -24.39
N ASP A 37 -0.29 2.73 -23.99
CA ASP A 37 -0.85 3.71 -24.88
C ASP A 37 0.25 4.69 -25.35
N GLU A 38 0.02 5.38 -26.48
CA GLU A 38 0.94 6.40 -26.98
C GLU A 38 1.03 7.62 -26.03
N THR A 39 0.02 7.82 -25.18
CA THR A 39 -0.05 8.91 -24.21
C THR A 39 -0.38 8.39 -22.83
N ILE A 40 0.17 9.07 -21.82
CA ILE A 40 -0.12 8.74 -20.42
C ILE A 40 -1.52 9.26 -20.06
N GLY A 41 -2.36 8.35 -19.55
CA GLY A 41 -3.72 8.65 -19.05
C GLY A 41 -3.86 8.29 -17.57
N MET A 42 -4.99 8.69 -16.97
CA MET A 42 -5.29 8.49 -15.55
C MET A 42 -5.10 7.04 -15.06
N LYS A 43 -5.45 6.05 -15.89
CA LYS A 43 -5.27 4.62 -15.55
C LYS A 43 -3.83 4.23 -15.25
N HIS A 44 -2.83 4.97 -15.72
CA HIS A 44 -1.42 4.67 -15.47
C HIS A 44 -0.93 5.15 -14.10
N GLY A 45 -1.75 5.93 -13.36
CA GLY A 45 -1.49 6.32 -11.98
C GLY A 45 -2.43 5.64 -10.97
N ALA A 46 -3.30 4.75 -11.44
CA ALA A 46 -4.43 4.23 -10.67
C ALA A 46 -4.15 2.93 -9.88
N GLY A 47 -2.92 2.45 -9.86
CA GLY A 47 -2.61 1.10 -9.37
C GLY A 47 -2.89 0.04 -10.45
N GLY A 48 -2.80 -1.24 -10.11
CA GLY A 48 -3.12 -2.36 -10.97
C GLY A 48 -2.23 -2.51 -12.20
N ARG A 49 -2.74 -3.21 -13.24
CA ARG A 49 -1.95 -3.66 -14.40
C ARG A 49 -1.36 -2.54 -15.24
N ALA A 50 -2.10 -1.44 -15.44
CA ALA A 50 -1.66 -0.35 -16.31
C ALA A 50 -0.47 0.41 -15.71
N MET A 51 -0.51 0.69 -14.41
CA MET A 51 0.61 1.32 -13.69
C MET A 51 1.84 0.42 -13.67
N ARG A 52 1.67 -0.87 -13.37
CA ARG A 52 2.78 -1.83 -13.42
C ARG A 52 3.45 -1.88 -14.78
N ALA A 53 2.66 -1.94 -15.86
CA ALA A 53 3.19 -1.93 -17.23
C ALA A 53 4.00 -0.65 -17.51
N LEU A 54 3.55 0.51 -17.03
CA LEU A 54 4.29 1.77 -17.16
C LEU A 54 5.63 1.70 -16.40
N ILE A 55 5.63 1.21 -15.17
CA ILE A 55 6.87 1.08 -14.37
C ILE A 55 7.85 0.13 -15.07
N GLU A 56 7.40 -1.05 -15.47
CA GLU A 56 8.23 -2.08 -16.10
C GLU A 56 8.77 -1.72 -17.47
N GLN A 57 8.00 -0.97 -18.26
CA GLN A 57 8.37 -0.67 -19.64
C GLN A 57 9.09 0.68 -19.80
N VAL A 58 8.88 1.62 -18.87
CA VAL A 58 9.42 2.99 -18.99
C VAL A 58 10.39 3.34 -17.87
N PHE A 59 10.00 3.16 -16.61
CA PHE A 59 10.81 3.68 -15.50
C PHE A 59 11.93 2.74 -15.07
N ALA A 60 11.72 1.45 -15.14
CA ALA A 60 12.69 0.48 -14.64
C ALA A 60 13.79 0.12 -15.65
N PRO A 61 13.58 0.09 -16.98
CA PRO A 61 14.62 -0.30 -17.92
C PRO A 61 15.82 0.65 -17.92
N GLY A 62 17.02 0.07 -17.97
CA GLY A 62 18.25 0.84 -18.08
C GLY A 62 18.78 1.44 -16.78
N LEU A 63 18.06 1.32 -15.69
CA LEU A 63 18.59 1.75 -14.39
C LEU A 63 19.78 0.87 -13.97
N PRO A 64 20.82 1.47 -13.37
CA PRO A 64 21.93 0.71 -12.81
C PRO A 64 21.45 -0.25 -11.72
N PRO A 65 22.06 -1.44 -11.59
CA PRO A 65 21.71 -2.37 -10.52
C PRO A 65 22.06 -1.79 -9.15
N MET A 66 21.33 -2.21 -8.13
CA MET A 66 21.64 -1.90 -6.74
C MET A 66 23.07 -2.33 -6.41
N ARG A 67 23.80 -1.50 -5.65
CA ARG A 67 25.18 -1.75 -5.23
C ARG A 67 25.28 -2.37 -3.83
N VAL A 68 24.15 -2.45 -3.13
CA VAL A 68 24.03 -3.01 -1.78
C VAL A 68 23.00 -4.15 -1.80
N GLU A 69 23.16 -5.07 -0.87
CA GLU A 69 22.15 -6.11 -0.66
C GLU A 69 20.82 -5.48 -0.25
N GLY A 70 19.70 -5.92 -0.82
CA GLY A 70 18.41 -5.38 -0.44
C GLY A 70 17.25 -5.75 -1.34
N VAL A 71 16.11 -5.16 -1.03
CA VAL A 71 14.87 -5.17 -1.79
C VAL A 71 14.75 -3.82 -2.49
N GLY A 72 14.66 -3.83 -3.80
CA GLY A 72 14.62 -2.60 -4.60
C GLY A 72 13.45 -2.59 -5.58
N LEU A 73 13.51 -1.67 -6.53
CA LEU A 73 12.43 -1.37 -7.49
C LEU A 73 11.89 -2.63 -8.22
N SER A 74 12.75 -3.63 -8.51
CA SER A 74 12.33 -4.85 -9.18
C SER A 74 11.36 -5.72 -8.36
N ALA A 75 11.30 -5.53 -7.06
CA ALA A 75 10.35 -6.22 -6.19
C ALA A 75 8.95 -5.60 -6.26
N MET A 76 8.85 -4.30 -6.62
CA MET A 76 7.60 -3.52 -6.57
C MET A 76 6.84 -3.72 -5.25
N ASP A 77 7.58 -3.76 -4.15
CA ASP A 77 7.06 -3.79 -2.80
C ASP A 77 6.66 -2.38 -2.35
N ASP A 78 6.02 -2.24 -1.21
CA ASP A 78 5.56 -0.93 -0.68
C ASP A 78 6.74 -0.01 -0.33
N GLY A 79 7.95 -0.54 -0.25
CA GLY A 79 9.18 0.22 -0.07
C GLY A 79 10.43 -0.53 -0.53
N ALA A 80 11.55 0.14 -0.44
CA ALA A 80 12.87 -0.45 -0.63
C ALA A 80 13.54 -0.76 0.71
N ALA A 81 14.33 -1.82 0.78
CA ALA A 81 15.12 -2.17 1.96
C ALA A 81 16.59 -2.34 1.58
N LEU A 82 17.50 -1.68 2.31
CA LEU A 82 18.94 -1.71 2.08
C LEU A 82 19.63 -2.29 3.32
N ARG A 83 20.51 -3.27 3.12
CA ARG A 83 21.27 -3.86 4.23
C ARG A 83 22.35 -2.88 4.73
N ILE A 84 22.28 -2.51 6.01
CA ILE A 84 23.27 -1.66 6.66
C ILE A 84 23.74 -2.35 7.94
N GLY A 85 24.92 -2.95 7.88
CA GLY A 85 25.43 -3.77 8.97
C GLY A 85 24.57 -5.01 9.19
N ASP A 86 24.03 -5.16 10.39
CA ASP A 86 23.15 -6.26 10.80
C ASP A 86 21.65 -5.91 10.73
N ARG A 87 21.33 -4.68 10.36
CA ARG A 87 19.94 -4.17 10.22
C ARG A 87 19.59 -3.80 8.78
N TRP A 88 18.31 -3.53 8.56
CA TRP A 88 17.77 -3.04 7.30
C TRP A 88 17.31 -1.60 7.46
N LEU A 89 17.77 -0.74 6.55
CA LEU A 89 17.18 0.57 6.32
C LEU A 89 16.06 0.42 5.31
N VAL A 90 14.86 0.77 5.70
CA VAL A 90 13.68 0.80 4.83
C VAL A 90 13.40 2.24 4.43
N LEU A 91 13.07 2.45 3.17
CA LEU A 91 12.69 3.76 2.63
C LEU A 91 11.55 3.61 1.62
N THR A 92 10.65 4.57 1.63
CA THR A 92 9.59 4.73 0.64
C THR A 92 9.42 6.18 0.29
N THR A 93 8.76 6.47 -0.84
CA THR A 93 8.35 7.82 -1.22
C THR A 93 6.99 7.78 -1.89
N ASP A 94 6.12 8.69 -1.50
CA ASP A 94 4.76 8.75 -1.99
C ASP A 94 4.34 10.19 -2.30
N SER A 95 3.47 10.34 -3.31
CA SER A 95 2.93 11.63 -3.73
C SER A 95 1.42 11.61 -3.65
N HIS A 96 0.85 12.56 -2.95
CA HIS A 96 -0.57 12.62 -2.63
C HIS A 96 -1.28 13.73 -3.39
N VAL A 97 -2.36 13.35 -4.09
CA VAL A 97 -3.25 14.24 -4.83
C VAL A 97 -4.70 13.80 -4.60
N ILE A 98 -5.42 14.44 -3.73
CA ILE A 98 -6.80 14.07 -3.39
C ILE A 98 -7.75 15.24 -3.64
N GLN A 99 -8.97 14.95 -4.06
CA GLN A 99 -10.04 15.91 -4.28
C GLN A 99 -11.34 15.36 -3.68
N PRO A 100 -11.99 16.07 -2.74
CA PRO A 100 -11.52 17.30 -2.08
C PRO A 100 -10.33 17.07 -1.14
N ILE A 101 -9.55 18.12 -0.86
CA ILE A 101 -8.37 18.06 0.02
C ILE A 101 -8.72 17.88 1.49
N PHE A 102 -9.94 18.22 1.88
CA PHE A 102 -10.55 17.96 3.19
C PHE A 102 -11.75 17.04 2.98
N PHE A 103 -11.82 15.97 3.71
CA PHE A 103 -12.85 14.94 3.59
C PHE A 103 -13.26 14.39 4.95
N PRO A 104 -14.39 13.69 5.07
CA PRO A 104 -14.79 13.08 6.34
C PRO A 104 -13.73 12.09 6.83
N GLY A 105 -13.22 12.31 8.03
CA GLY A 105 -12.19 11.47 8.66
C GLY A 105 -10.75 11.95 8.44
N GLY A 106 -10.48 12.96 7.57
CA GLY A 106 -9.12 13.45 7.38
C GLY A 106 -8.95 14.54 6.35
N ASP A 107 -7.73 14.72 5.93
CA ASP A 107 -7.31 15.62 4.86
C ASP A 107 -6.02 15.13 4.20
N ILE A 108 -5.57 15.83 3.16
CA ILE A 108 -4.35 15.48 2.42
C ILE A 108 -3.10 15.44 3.31
N GLY A 109 -3.04 16.23 4.39
CA GLY A 109 -1.90 16.26 5.31
C GLY A 109 -1.84 14.99 6.16
N ARG A 110 -2.99 14.55 6.72
CA ARG A 110 -3.09 13.27 7.43
C ARG A 110 -2.76 12.11 6.50
N LEU A 111 -3.30 12.16 5.28
CA LEU A 111 -3.08 11.14 4.25
C LEU A 111 -1.59 10.98 3.93
N ALA A 112 -0.89 12.10 3.69
CA ALA A 112 0.52 12.09 3.32
C ALA A 112 1.42 11.46 4.38
N VAL A 113 1.18 11.76 5.66
CA VAL A 113 1.96 11.16 6.75
C VAL A 113 1.60 9.70 6.95
N ALA A 114 0.29 9.39 7.02
CA ALA A 114 -0.18 8.03 7.28
C ALA A 114 0.25 7.07 6.17
N GLY A 115 0.07 7.42 4.88
CA GLY A 115 0.45 6.58 3.75
C GLY A 115 1.92 6.18 3.79
N THR A 116 2.82 7.16 3.93
CA THR A 116 4.26 6.88 3.99
C THR A 116 4.67 6.06 5.22
N VAL A 117 4.05 6.30 6.39
CA VAL A 117 4.30 5.49 7.60
C VAL A 117 3.78 4.06 7.41
N ASN A 118 2.65 3.90 6.72
CA ASN A 118 2.06 2.59 6.44
C ASN A 118 2.94 1.76 5.51
N ASP A 119 3.47 2.35 4.44
CA ASP A 119 4.44 1.69 3.55
C ASP A 119 5.67 1.16 4.31
N LEU A 120 6.26 1.98 5.20
CA LEU A 120 7.36 1.54 6.04
C LEU A 120 6.95 0.35 6.91
N ALA A 121 5.75 0.40 7.50
CA ALA A 121 5.22 -0.67 8.35
C ALA A 121 4.95 -1.95 7.56
N MET A 122 4.47 -1.86 6.29
CA MET A 122 4.30 -3.03 5.41
C MET A 122 5.62 -3.73 5.12
N MET A 123 6.72 -2.99 5.09
CA MET A 123 8.07 -3.56 4.97
C MET A 123 8.65 -4.08 6.30
N GLY A 124 7.88 -4.05 7.40
CA GLY A 124 8.31 -4.47 8.74
C GLY A 124 9.06 -3.40 9.54
N ALA A 125 9.20 -2.18 9.00
CA ALA A 125 9.82 -1.06 9.71
C ALA A 125 8.75 -0.22 10.43
N THR A 126 8.31 -0.70 11.56
CA THR A 126 7.23 -0.07 12.36
C THR A 126 7.71 1.12 13.21
N ASP A 127 8.99 1.38 13.24
CA ASP A 127 9.59 2.59 13.80
C ASP A 127 9.99 3.52 12.65
N ALA A 128 9.12 4.47 12.33
CA ALA A 128 9.35 5.49 11.32
C ALA A 128 10.26 6.58 11.89
N LEU A 129 11.56 6.48 11.64
CA LEU A 129 12.58 7.36 12.22
C LEU A 129 12.40 8.82 11.82
N ALA A 130 12.09 9.06 10.55
CA ALA A 130 11.97 10.40 10.00
C ALA A 130 11.21 10.40 8.67
N LEU A 131 10.57 11.53 8.38
CA LEU A 131 9.97 11.84 7.08
C LEU A 131 10.60 13.09 6.48
N THR A 132 10.63 13.17 5.15
CA THR A 132 10.74 14.44 4.42
C THR A 132 9.34 14.91 4.04
N PHE A 133 9.17 16.21 3.76
CA PHE A 133 7.88 16.77 3.40
C PHE A 133 8.05 17.84 2.33
N SER A 134 7.62 17.55 1.11
CA SER A 134 7.65 18.50 0.00
C SER A 134 6.25 18.95 -0.36
N VAL A 135 6.08 20.27 -0.56
CA VAL A 135 4.82 20.92 -0.91
C VAL A 135 4.96 21.57 -2.27
N ILE A 136 4.10 21.20 -3.21
CA ILE A 136 3.93 21.89 -4.49
C ILE A 136 2.53 22.49 -4.48
N VAL A 137 2.41 23.81 -4.54
CA VAL A 137 1.16 24.52 -4.36
C VAL A 137 0.94 25.52 -5.48
N GLU A 138 -0.31 25.69 -5.92
CA GLU A 138 -0.69 26.64 -6.95
C GLU A 138 -0.78 28.08 -6.36
N GLU A 139 -0.35 29.07 -7.12
CA GLU A 139 -0.52 30.48 -6.78
C GLU A 139 -1.99 30.83 -6.52
N GLY A 140 -2.26 31.41 -5.36
CA GLY A 140 -3.62 31.75 -4.92
C GLY A 140 -4.25 30.72 -4.01
N PHE A 141 -3.54 29.61 -3.70
CA PHE A 141 -4.00 28.65 -2.69
C PHE A 141 -4.18 29.34 -1.32
N PRO A 142 -5.32 29.14 -0.62
CA PRO A 142 -5.58 29.84 0.62
C PRO A 142 -4.58 29.48 1.72
N ARG A 143 -3.91 30.45 2.28
CA ARG A 143 -2.93 30.24 3.39
C ARG A 143 -3.56 29.52 4.58
N ARG A 144 -4.79 29.83 4.95
CA ARG A 144 -5.52 29.17 6.05
C ARG A 144 -5.67 27.66 5.83
N ASP A 145 -5.87 27.23 4.58
CA ASP A 145 -6.02 25.82 4.24
C ASP A 145 -4.66 25.11 4.33
N LEU A 146 -3.57 25.78 3.94
CA LEU A 146 -2.21 25.28 4.12
C LEU A 146 -1.84 25.15 5.62
N GLU A 147 -2.21 26.13 6.44
CA GLU A 147 -2.03 26.10 7.91
C GLU A 147 -2.82 24.91 8.54
N ARG A 148 -4.05 24.66 8.07
CA ARG A 148 -4.86 23.51 8.51
C ARG A 148 -4.22 22.18 8.11
N ILE A 149 -3.74 22.07 6.87
CA ILE A 149 -3.01 20.88 6.39
C ILE A 149 -1.76 20.64 7.25
N HIS A 150 -0.98 21.70 7.53
CA HIS A 150 0.21 21.58 8.38
C HIS A 150 -0.11 21.09 9.79
N GLU A 151 -1.21 21.59 10.40
CA GLU A 151 -1.64 21.10 11.72
C GLU A 151 -1.99 19.61 11.69
N SER A 152 -2.63 19.14 10.62
CA SER A 152 -2.94 17.73 10.40
C SER A 152 -1.67 16.89 10.26
N VAL A 153 -0.68 17.37 9.48
CA VAL A 153 0.64 16.75 9.35
C VAL A 153 1.29 16.61 10.72
N ARG A 154 1.34 17.70 11.52
CA ARG A 154 1.94 17.69 12.85
C ARG A 154 1.26 16.67 13.77
N ALA A 155 -0.08 16.69 13.84
CA ALA A 155 -0.84 15.79 14.70
C ALA A 155 -0.64 14.31 14.30
N THR A 156 -0.59 14.03 12.98
CA THR A 156 -0.37 12.67 12.49
C THR A 156 1.06 12.18 12.72
N CYS A 157 2.06 13.07 12.63
CA CYS A 157 3.43 12.74 13.01
C CYS A 157 3.52 12.39 14.51
N GLU A 158 2.83 13.13 15.38
CA GLU A 158 2.77 12.83 16.82
C GLU A 158 2.09 11.48 17.07
N GLU A 159 0.97 11.19 16.39
CA GLU A 159 0.26 9.91 16.49
C GLU A 159 1.14 8.73 16.04
N ALA A 160 1.88 8.90 14.95
CA ALA A 160 2.77 7.87 14.41
C ALA A 160 4.12 7.76 15.16
N GLY A 161 4.45 8.70 16.03
CA GLY A 161 5.74 8.75 16.73
C GLY A 161 6.92 9.11 15.82
N THR A 162 6.69 9.90 14.76
CA THR A 162 7.70 10.30 13.78
C THR A 162 7.83 11.83 13.69
N THR A 163 8.72 12.33 12.84
CA THR A 163 8.93 13.77 12.65
C THR A 163 9.37 14.11 11.23
N ILE A 164 9.04 15.32 10.79
CA ILE A 164 9.57 15.88 9.55
C ILE A 164 10.95 16.47 9.84
N VAL A 165 11.98 16.01 9.11
CA VAL A 165 13.38 16.44 9.30
C VAL A 165 13.89 17.39 8.22
N THR A 166 13.27 17.37 7.05
CA THR A 166 13.60 18.27 5.92
C THR A 166 12.45 18.30 4.92
N GLY A 167 12.48 19.24 3.99
CA GLY A 167 11.46 19.34 2.95
C GLY A 167 11.83 20.33 1.85
N ASP A 168 10.90 20.55 0.94
CA ASP A 168 11.00 21.54 -0.13
C ASP A 168 9.63 22.20 -0.36
N THR A 169 9.63 23.41 -0.93
CA THR A 169 8.41 24.11 -1.29
C THR A 169 8.52 24.70 -2.69
N LYS A 170 7.54 24.43 -3.54
CA LYS A 170 7.38 25.04 -4.85
C LYS A 170 6.03 25.72 -4.94
N VAL A 171 6.01 26.91 -5.52
CA VAL A 171 4.77 27.59 -5.92
C VAL A 171 4.75 27.61 -7.44
N MET A 172 3.68 27.10 -8.02
CA MET A 172 3.44 27.09 -9.46
C MET A 172 2.44 28.16 -9.85
N GLY A 173 2.47 28.61 -11.10
CA GLY A 173 1.54 29.59 -11.63
C GLY A 173 0.11 29.06 -11.72
N ARG A 174 -0.86 29.95 -11.80
CA ARG A 174 -2.28 29.60 -11.94
C ARG A 174 -2.54 28.76 -13.19
N GLY A 175 -3.25 27.64 -13.04
CA GLY A 175 -3.55 26.68 -14.10
C GLY A 175 -2.40 25.76 -14.49
N GLU A 176 -1.27 25.82 -13.78
CA GLU A 176 -0.12 24.91 -13.95
C GLU A 176 -0.18 23.73 -12.98
N LEU A 177 -0.98 23.83 -11.92
CA LEU A 177 -1.24 22.77 -10.95
C LEU A 177 -2.70 22.88 -10.50
N ASP A 178 -3.33 21.76 -10.16
CA ASP A 178 -4.66 21.77 -9.56
C ASP A 178 -4.56 21.74 -8.03
N GLY A 179 -4.43 22.94 -7.46
CA GLY A 179 -4.39 23.20 -6.02
C GLY A 179 -3.07 22.84 -5.35
N ILE A 180 -2.91 21.62 -4.86
CA ILE A 180 -1.76 21.21 -4.05
C ILE A 180 -1.38 19.74 -4.29
N VAL A 181 -0.09 19.49 -4.31
CA VAL A 181 0.52 18.14 -4.24
C VAL A 181 1.43 18.08 -3.02
N LEU A 182 1.31 17.05 -2.24
CA LEU A 182 2.25 16.73 -1.15
C LEU A 182 3.09 15.53 -1.54
N ASN A 183 4.38 15.56 -1.25
CA ASN A 183 5.25 14.39 -1.36
C ASN A 183 5.97 14.15 -0.04
N THR A 184 5.96 12.92 0.41
CA THR A 184 6.65 12.45 1.60
C THR A 184 7.61 11.33 1.25
N THR A 185 8.77 11.31 1.90
CA THR A 185 9.69 10.18 1.87
C THR A 185 9.92 9.75 3.30
N GLY A 186 9.73 8.47 3.58
CA GLY A 186 9.90 7.89 4.89
C GLY A 186 11.18 7.06 5.01
N ILE A 187 11.77 7.07 6.19
CA ILE A 187 12.92 6.24 6.57
C ILE A 187 12.59 5.51 7.86
N GLY A 188 12.78 4.19 7.86
CA GLY A 188 12.63 3.34 9.02
C GLY A 188 13.75 2.30 9.09
N VAL A 189 13.83 1.58 10.21
CA VAL A 189 14.79 0.48 10.37
C VAL A 189 14.08 -0.75 10.92
N THR A 190 14.54 -1.92 10.49
CA THR A 190 14.05 -3.20 10.98
C THR A 190 15.15 -4.24 11.04
N ASP A 191 14.98 -5.24 11.88
CA ASP A 191 15.86 -6.41 11.90
C ASP A 191 15.39 -7.47 10.89
N ARG A 192 14.09 -7.40 10.48
CA ARG A 192 13.47 -8.32 9.53
C ARG A 192 12.59 -7.59 8.53
N VAL A 193 12.93 -7.66 7.27
CA VAL A 193 12.06 -7.19 6.19
C VAL A 193 10.90 -8.18 6.00
N VAL A 194 9.69 -7.68 6.01
CA VAL A 194 8.49 -8.41 5.59
C VAL A 194 8.15 -7.96 4.18
N ARG A 195 7.81 -8.88 3.31
CA ARG A 195 7.51 -8.59 1.91
C ARG A 195 6.08 -9.00 1.58
N ASP A 196 5.49 -8.40 0.58
CA ASP A 196 4.19 -8.79 0.06
C ASP A 196 4.21 -10.17 -0.65
N SER A 197 5.40 -10.67 -1.00
CA SER A 197 5.65 -11.92 -1.74
C SER A 197 5.98 -13.12 -0.85
N GLY A 198 5.62 -13.09 0.44
CA GLY A 198 5.97 -14.14 1.40
C GLY A 198 4.94 -15.27 1.56
N LEU A 199 3.79 -15.21 0.88
CA LEU A 199 2.68 -16.15 1.05
C LEU A 199 3.04 -17.57 0.63
N ARG A 200 2.51 -18.56 1.37
CA ARG A 200 2.66 -19.99 1.10
C ARG A 200 1.29 -20.67 1.07
N PRO A 201 1.13 -21.81 0.38
CA PRO A 201 -0.10 -22.59 0.45
C PRO A 201 -0.46 -22.95 1.89
N GLY A 202 -1.72 -22.70 2.26
CA GLY A 202 -2.25 -22.92 3.60
C GLY A 202 -2.24 -21.69 4.50
N ASP A 203 -1.45 -20.65 4.19
CA ASP A 203 -1.46 -19.41 4.95
C ASP A 203 -2.86 -18.76 4.98
N ARG A 204 -3.18 -18.13 6.09
CA ARG A 204 -4.43 -17.39 6.28
C ARG A 204 -4.23 -15.93 5.89
N LEU A 205 -5.24 -15.36 5.26
CA LEU A 205 -5.28 -13.94 4.93
C LEU A 205 -6.15 -13.21 5.93
N LEU A 206 -5.58 -12.23 6.60
CA LEU A 206 -6.26 -11.37 7.56
C LEU A 206 -6.34 -9.95 7.00
N VAL A 207 -7.44 -9.26 7.29
CA VAL A 207 -7.58 -7.81 7.11
C VAL A 207 -7.71 -7.15 8.47
N THR A 208 -7.17 -5.95 8.62
CA THR A 208 -7.17 -5.24 9.92
C THR A 208 -8.49 -4.57 10.26
N GLY A 209 -9.43 -4.48 9.31
CA GLY A 209 -10.72 -3.84 9.56
C GLY A 209 -11.65 -3.86 8.36
N THR A 210 -12.63 -2.96 8.35
CA THR A 210 -13.59 -2.78 7.26
C THR A 210 -12.91 -2.32 5.98
N MET A 211 -13.42 -2.77 4.82
CA MET A 211 -12.86 -2.43 3.51
C MET A 211 -13.71 -1.40 2.78
N GLY A 212 -13.05 -0.50 1.99
CA GLY A 212 -13.68 0.48 1.12
C GLY A 212 -14.08 1.78 1.79
N ASP A 213 -13.75 1.98 3.07
CA ASP A 213 -14.19 3.16 3.83
C ASP A 213 -13.61 4.46 3.26
N HIS A 214 -12.30 4.51 2.94
CA HIS A 214 -11.67 5.74 2.43
C HIS A 214 -12.26 6.20 1.11
N GLY A 215 -12.16 5.37 0.08
CA GLY A 215 -12.55 5.79 -1.25
C GLY A 215 -14.03 6.12 -1.36
N LEU A 216 -14.92 5.35 -0.70
CA LEU A 216 -16.36 5.66 -0.70
C LEU A 216 -16.68 6.91 0.12
N ALA A 217 -16.02 7.16 1.25
CA ALA A 217 -16.21 8.39 2.01
C ALA A 217 -15.84 9.64 1.18
N VAL A 218 -14.70 9.58 0.48
CA VAL A 218 -14.26 10.68 -0.40
C VAL A 218 -15.22 10.87 -1.57
N MET A 219 -15.70 9.79 -2.20
CA MET A 219 -16.63 9.87 -3.34
C MET A 219 -17.99 10.43 -2.95
N VAL A 220 -18.58 9.93 -1.87
CA VAL A 220 -19.86 10.44 -1.35
C VAL A 220 -19.76 11.93 -1.04
N HIS A 221 -18.69 12.33 -0.35
CA HIS A 221 -18.43 13.73 -0.03
C HIS A 221 -18.21 14.59 -1.28
N ARG A 222 -17.42 14.13 -2.24
CA ARG A 222 -17.14 14.79 -3.53
C ARG A 222 -18.40 15.08 -4.33
N HIS A 223 -19.35 14.16 -4.30
CA HIS A 223 -20.61 14.30 -5.04
C HIS A 223 -21.73 14.95 -4.23
N GLY A 224 -21.46 15.34 -2.98
CA GLY A 224 -22.46 15.98 -2.11
C GLY A 224 -23.66 15.05 -1.83
N LEU A 225 -23.42 13.72 -1.78
CA LEU A 225 -24.47 12.76 -1.49
C LEU A 225 -24.70 12.70 0.02
N ASP A 226 -25.97 12.70 0.41
CA ASP A 226 -26.40 12.53 1.80
C ASP A 226 -26.82 11.07 2.00
N LEU A 227 -26.06 10.34 2.81
CA LEU A 227 -26.34 8.94 3.12
C LEU A 227 -26.75 8.80 4.58
N GLU A 228 -27.72 7.92 4.84
CA GLU A 228 -28.01 7.51 6.21
C GLU A 228 -26.82 6.75 6.82
N GLY A 229 -26.32 7.21 7.95
CA GLY A 229 -25.20 6.63 8.67
C GLY A 229 -23.88 7.37 8.47
N GLU A 230 -22.93 7.04 9.32
CA GLU A 230 -21.60 7.63 9.29
C GLU A 230 -20.72 6.87 8.28
N LEU A 231 -20.20 7.60 7.29
CA LEU A 231 -19.19 7.10 6.37
C LEU A 231 -18.00 8.06 6.39
N VAL A 232 -16.93 7.64 7.02
CA VAL A 232 -15.69 8.42 7.17
C VAL A 232 -14.50 7.62 6.65
N SER A 233 -13.50 8.32 6.17
CA SER A 233 -12.24 7.70 5.77
C SER A 233 -11.58 6.99 6.93
N ASP A 234 -10.96 5.86 6.63
CA ASP A 234 -10.19 5.06 7.56
C ASP A 234 -8.73 5.53 7.72
N VAL A 235 -8.35 6.64 7.09
CA VAL A 235 -6.96 7.14 7.07
C VAL A 235 -6.37 7.24 8.48
N ALA A 236 -5.32 6.43 8.72
CA ALA A 236 -4.63 6.36 10.01
C ALA A 236 -3.24 5.74 9.87
N PRO A 237 -2.26 6.12 10.69
CA PRO A 237 -0.97 5.43 10.78
C PRO A 237 -1.17 4.06 11.44
N LEU A 238 -0.65 3.01 10.80
CA LEU A 238 -0.81 1.62 11.22
C LEU A 238 0.40 1.04 11.97
N ASN A 239 1.47 1.81 12.10
CA ASN A 239 2.74 1.30 12.59
C ASN A 239 2.66 0.63 13.98
N ASP A 240 1.87 1.15 14.94
CA ASP A 240 1.68 0.49 16.24
C ASP A 240 0.87 -0.82 16.11
N LEU A 241 -0.20 -0.81 15.32
CA LEU A 241 -1.00 -2.01 15.04
C LEU A 241 -0.16 -3.13 14.43
N ILE A 242 0.64 -2.79 13.40
CA ILE A 242 1.51 -3.75 12.70
C ILE A 242 2.64 -4.22 13.60
N ARG A 243 3.24 -3.35 14.40
CA ARG A 243 4.25 -3.73 15.39
C ARG A 243 3.71 -4.81 16.33
N ARG A 244 2.53 -4.63 16.89
CA ARG A 244 1.87 -5.61 17.76
C ARG A 244 1.58 -6.92 17.04
N ALA A 245 1.11 -6.87 15.79
CA ALA A 245 0.87 -8.07 15.00
C ALA A 245 2.17 -8.85 14.72
N LEU A 246 3.27 -8.14 14.41
CA LEU A 246 4.59 -8.75 14.21
C LEU A 246 5.16 -9.34 15.51
N GLU A 247 4.96 -8.70 16.64
CA GLU A 247 5.35 -9.21 17.97
C GLU A 247 4.56 -10.48 18.32
N ALA A 248 3.23 -10.49 18.06
CA ALA A 248 2.36 -11.63 18.35
C ALA A 248 2.61 -12.83 17.43
N GLY A 249 2.81 -12.58 16.14
CA GLY A 249 2.98 -13.64 15.13
C GLY A 249 4.44 -13.96 14.82
N ARG A 250 5.37 -13.09 15.12
CA ARG A 250 6.80 -13.22 14.79
C ARG A 250 7.01 -13.65 13.34
N ASP A 251 7.77 -14.71 13.11
CA ASP A 251 8.08 -15.24 11.76
C ASP A 251 6.85 -15.86 11.06
N ALA A 252 5.76 -16.08 11.79
CA ALA A 252 4.51 -16.58 11.22
C ALA A 252 3.71 -15.48 10.48
N VAL A 253 3.99 -14.18 10.69
CA VAL A 253 3.52 -13.12 9.78
C VAL A 253 4.48 -13.10 8.60
N VAL A 254 4.06 -13.66 7.47
CA VAL A 254 4.93 -13.96 6.31
C VAL A 254 4.82 -12.92 5.20
N ALA A 255 3.73 -12.17 5.15
CA ALA A 255 3.50 -11.13 4.15
C ALA A 255 2.64 -10.01 4.72
N LEU A 256 2.90 -8.78 4.26
CA LEU A 256 2.13 -7.58 4.60
C LEU A 256 1.91 -6.76 3.32
N LYS A 257 0.77 -6.09 3.23
CA LYS A 257 0.48 -5.10 2.21
C LYS A 257 -0.69 -4.21 2.64
N ASP A 258 -0.65 -2.93 2.30
CA ASP A 258 -1.82 -2.07 2.43
C ASP A 258 -2.68 -2.13 1.17
N PRO A 259 -4.01 -2.21 1.30
CA PRO A 259 -4.94 -2.26 0.20
C PRO A 259 -5.37 -0.84 -0.25
N THR A 260 -4.41 -0.02 -0.68
CA THR A 260 -4.61 1.35 -1.19
C THR A 260 -5.27 1.33 -2.57
N ARG A 261 -4.68 1.93 -3.61
CA ARG A 261 -5.25 1.98 -4.96
C ARG A 261 -5.59 0.61 -5.52
N GLY A 262 -6.81 0.46 -6.02
CA GLY A 262 -7.36 -0.82 -6.49
C GLY A 262 -7.85 -1.74 -5.37
N GLY A 263 -7.76 -1.31 -4.13
CA GLY A 263 -8.35 -1.93 -2.94
C GLY A 263 -7.83 -3.32 -2.62
N LEU A 264 -8.63 -4.07 -1.88
CA LEU A 264 -8.32 -5.45 -1.50
C LEU A 264 -8.07 -6.36 -2.72
N ALA A 265 -8.82 -6.14 -3.81
CA ALA A 265 -8.66 -6.94 -5.02
C ALA A 265 -7.24 -6.84 -5.60
N SER A 266 -6.72 -5.62 -5.80
CA SER A 266 -5.35 -5.40 -6.30
C SER A 266 -4.29 -5.96 -5.34
N ALA A 267 -4.42 -5.66 -4.05
CA ALA A 267 -3.48 -6.15 -3.03
C ALA A 267 -3.37 -7.68 -3.05
N LEU A 268 -4.49 -8.41 -3.09
CA LEU A 268 -4.49 -9.87 -3.14
C LEU A 268 -3.92 -10.41 -4.46
N HIS A 269 -4.20 -9.78 -5.60
CA HIS A 269 -3.59 -10.16 -6.87
C HIS A 269 -2.07 -9.99 -6.87
N GLU A 270 -1.58 -8.90 -6.33
CA GLU A 270 -0.15 -8.65 -6.19
C GLU A 270 0.52 -9.67 -5.29
N MET A 271 0.01 -9.83 -4.06
CA MET A 271 0.55 -10.80 -3.10
C MET A 271 0.54 -12.23 -3.66
N GLY A 272 -0.58 -12.67 -4.25
CA GLY A 272 -0.72 -14.00 -4.82
C GLY A 272 0.21 -14.25 -6.01
N SER A 273 0.32 -13.27 -6.92
CA SER A 273 1.18 -13.37 -8.10
C SER A 273 2.65 -13.40 -7.76
N LYS A 274 3.10 -12.51 -6.86
CA LYS A 274 4.49 -12.42 -6.41
C LYS A 274 4.89 -13.65 -5.59
N SER A 275 3.97 -14.21 -4.82
CA SER A 275 4.21 -15.43 -4.01
C SER A 275 4.03 -16.72 -4.78
N GLY A 276 3.45 -16.70 -5.98
CA GLY A 276 3.20 -17.89 -6.78
C GLY A 276 2.07 -18.78 -6.26
N VAL A 277 1.13 -18.23 -5.47
CA VAL A 277 0.00 -18.96 -4.88
C VAL A 277 -1.34 -18.49 -5.46
N GLY A 278 -2.36 -19.33 -5.40
CA GLY A 278 -3.75 -18.91 -5.55
C GLY A 278 -4.31 -18.39 -4.24
N ILE A 279 -5.38 -17.62 -4.30
CA ILE A 279 -6.07 -17.10 -3.12
C ILE A 279 -7.56 -17.46 -3.22
N LEU A 280 -8.10 -18.04 -2.15
CA LEU A 280 -9.54 -18.18 -1.92
C LEU A 280 -9.97 -17.10 -0.94
N LEU A 281 -10.73 -16.13 -1.42
CA LEU A 281 -11.33 -15.07 -0.61
C LEU A 281 -12.79 -15.43 -0.29
N GLU A 282 -13.17 -15.39 0.97
CA GLU A 282 -14.53 -15.63 1.44
C GLU A 282 -15.27 -14.30 1.53
N GLU A 283 -16.18 -14.03 0.58
CA GLU A 283 -16.89 -12.74 0.47
C GLU A 283 -17.61 -12.35 1.76
N ALA A 284 -18.31 -13.31 2.38
CA ALA A 284 -19.04 -13.09 3.63
C ALA A 284 -18.16 -12.79 4.84
N ALA A 285 -16.86 -13.14 4.78
CA ALA A 285 -15.90 -12.90 5.85
C ALA A 285 -15.25 -11.50 5.75
N VAL A 286 -15.34 -10.83 4.59
CA VAL A 286 -14.79 -9.49 4.42
C VAL A 286 -15.64 -8.47 5.17
N PRO A 287 -15.08 -7.77 6.17
CA PRO A 287 -15.84 -6.78 6.93
C PRO A 287 -16.15 -5.56 6.04
N LEU A 288 -17.40 -5.17 5.96
CA LEU A 288 -17.86 -3.95 5.30
C LEU A 288 -18.77 -3.19 6.27
N SER A 289 -18.52 -1.89 6.44
CA SER A 289 -19.40 -1.03 7.24
C SER A 289 -20.75 -0.86 6.55
N PHE A 290 -21.78 -0.47 7.32
CA PHE A 290 -23.11 -0.19 6.75
C PHE A 290 -23.02 0.94 5.70
N GLY A 291 -22.30 2.02 6.00
CA GLY A 291 -22.11 3.13 5.08
C GLY A 291 -21.44 2.72 3.76
N VAL A 292 -20.43 1.84 3.84
CA VAL A 292 -19.76 1.29 2.65
C VAL A 292 -20.69 0.47 1.79
N ARG A 293 -21.51 -0.42 2.39
CA ARG A 293 -22.49 -1.22 1.64
C ARG A 293 -23.50 -0.32 0.93
N SER A 294 -24.09 0.63 1.66
CA SER A 294 -25.07 1.56 1.12
C SER A 294 -24.51 2.43 0.01
N ALA A 295 -23.28 2.97 0.19
CA ALA A 295 -22.60 3.78 -0.82
C ALA A 295 -22.25 2.93 -2.06
N GLY A 296 -21.72 1.74 -1.87
CA GLY A 296 -21.37 0.82 -2.95
C GLY A 296 -22.59 0.44 -3.80
N GLU A 297 -23.70 0.10 -3.17
CA GLU A 297 -24.96 -0.20 -3.87
C GLU A 297 -25.50 1.01 -4.62
N LEU A 298 -25.51 2.20 -4.00
CA LEU A 298 -26.00 3.44 -4.62
C LEU A 298 -25.17 3.85 -5.83
N LEU A 299 -23.85 3.73 -5.74
CA LEU A 299 -22.89 4.17 -6.78
C LEU A 299 -22.61 3.06 -7.81
N GLY A 300 -23.02 1.81 -7.54
CA GLY A 300 -22.69 0.65 -8.38
C GLY A 300 -21.19 0.30 -8.32
N ILE A 301 -20.54 0.54 -7.18
CA ILE A 301 -19.12 0.31 -6.97
C ILE A 301 -18.90 -0.86 -6.03
N ASP A 302 -18.09 -1.85 -6.44
CA ASP A 302 -17.72 -2.97 -5.58
C ASP A 302 -16.66 -2.50 -4.54
N PRO A 303 -16.95 -2.56 -3.23
CA PRO A 303 -16.03 -2.14 -2.17
C PRO A 303 -14.68 -2.85 -2.18
N LEU A 304 -14.60 -4.06 -2.74
CA LEU A 304 -13.34 -4.81 -2.83
C LEU A 304 -12.31 -4.14 -3.75
N HIS A 305 -12.74 -3.25 -4.65
CA HIS A 305 -11.89 -2.50 -5.57
C HIS A 305 -11.59 -1.07 -5.09
N VAL A 306 -12.09 -0.71 -3.90
CA VAL A 306 -12.01 0.66 -3.38
C VAL A 306 -10.83 0.82 -2.43
N ALA A 307 -10.10 1.91 -2.56
CA ALA A 307 -8.94 2.23 -1.75
C ALA A 307 -9.25 2.37 -0.25
N ASN A 308 -8.28 1.93 0.57
CA ASN A 308 -8.24 2.09 2.02
C ASN A 308 -6.90 2.77 2.37
N GLU A 309 -6.90 3.65 3.36
CA GLU A 309 -5.72 4.41 3.76
C GLU A 309 -5.32 4.20 5.24
N GLY A 310 -6.00 3.27 5.89
CA GLY A 310 -5.75 2.86 7.28
C GLY A 310 -6.04 1.40 7.52
N LYS A 311 -5.77 0.54 6.54
CA LYS A 311 -5.92 -0.92 6.62
C LYS A 311 -4.71 -1.64 6.07
N ALA A 312 -4.53 -2.88 6.54
CA ALA A 312 -3.52 -3.80 6.04
C ALA A 312 -4.10 -5.19 5.79
N VAL A 313 -3.47 -5.88 4.85
CA VAL A 313 -3.65 -7.31 4.59
C VAL A 313 -2.42 -8.04 5.13
N LEU A 314 -2.63 -9.08 5.92
CA LEU A 314 -1.57 -9.90 6.49
C LEU A 314 -1.70 -11.32 5.96
N GLY A 315 -0.59 -11.89 5.49
CA GLY A 315 -0.42 -13.34 5.30
C GLY A 315 0.18 -13.93 6.56
N VAL A 316 -0.52 -14.89 7.17
CA VAL A 316 -0.14 -15.48 8.46
C VAL A 316 -0.19 -17.01 8.38
N ALA A 317 0.86 -17.67 8.87
CA ALA A 317 0.88 -19.12 8.97
C ALA A 317 -0.30 -19.63 9.83
N PRO A 318 -0.95 -20.76 9.45
CA PRO A 318 -2.21 -21.19 10.04
C PRO A 318 -2.19 -21.29 11.57
N GLU A 319 -1.08 -21.76 12.13
CA GLU A 319 -0.93 -21.99 13.57
C GLU A 319 -0.90 -20.70 14.41
N ALA A 320 -0.59 -19.55 13.79
CA ALA A 320 -0.52 -18.26 14.47
C ALA A 320 -1.72 -17.34 14.15
N ALA A 321 -2.55 -17.71 13.17
CA ALA A 321 -3.58 -16.81 12.62
C ALA A 321 -4.57 -16.29 13.67
N GLU A 322 -5.06 -17.17 14.56
CA GLU A 322 -6.01 -16.78 15.61
C GLU A 322 -5.35 -15.90 16.68
N ASN A 323 -4.07 -16.15 17.01
CA ASN A 323 -3.34 -15.32 17.97
C ASN A 323 -3.10 -13.91 17.41
N VAL A 324 -2.71 -13.82 16.14
CA VAL A 324 -2.52 -12.52 15.46
C VAL A 324 -3.87 -11.79 15.34
N LEU A 325 -4.94 -12.50 14.97
CA LEU A 325 -6.29 -11.92 14.92
C LEU A 325 -6.74 -11.36 16.26
N ALA A 326 -6.54 -12.09 17.34
CA ALA A 326 -6.88 -11.62 18.69
C ALA A 326 -6.10 -10.37 19.06
N CYS A 327 -4.80 -10.34 18.77
CA CYS A 327 -3.94 -9.17 18.98
C CYS A 327 -4.40 -7.95 18.16
N LEU A 328 -4.75 -8.15 16.89
CA LEU A 328 -5.29 -7.07 16.04
C LEU A 328 -6.58 -6.50 16.65
N ARG A 329 -7.51 -7.35 17.08
CA ARG A 329 -8.81 -6.93 17.65
C ARG A 329 -8.71 -6.19 18.97
N ASP A 330 -7.63 -6.40 19.72
CA ASP A 330 -7.36 -5.66 20.97
C ASP A 330 -6.90 -4.20 20.71
N HIS A 331 -6.52 -3.89 19.47
CA HIS A 331 -6.14 -2.54 19.06
C HIS A 331 -7.34 -1.75 18.52
N PRO A 332 -7.47 -0.43 18.82
CA PRO A 332 -8.60 0.39 18.34
C PRO A 332 -8.82 0.35 16.83
N LEU A 333 -7.75 0.37 16.03
CA LEU A 333 -7.81 0.32 14.56
C LEU A 333 -8.08 -1.10 14.03
N GLY A 334 -7.93 -2.13 14.85
CA GLY A 334 -8.08 -3.54 14.47
C GLY A 334 -9.36 -4.20 14.96
N ARG A 335 -10.30 -3.48 15.60
CA ARG A 335 -11.52 -4.06 16.21
C ARG A 335 -12.34 -4.93 15.27
N ASN A 336 -12.37 -4.56 14.00
CA ASN A 336 -13.09 -5.27 12.96
C ASN A 336 -12.17 -6.20 12.13
N ALA A 337 -10.99 -6.53 12.64
CA ALA A 337 -10.09 -7.45 11.96
C ALA A 337 -10.75 -8.82 11.76
N ALA A 338 -10.47 -9.46 10.62
CA ALA A 338 -11.05 -10.75 10.26
C ALA A 338 -10.07 -11.60 9.45
N ILE A 339 -10.18 -12.93 9.59
CA ILE A 339 -9.63 -13.86 8.63
C ILE A 339 -10.59 -13.89 7.45
N VAL A 340 -10.11 -13.58 6.26
CA VAL A 340 -10.95 -13.41 5.06
C VAL A 340 -10.69 -14.44 3.97
N GLY A 341 -9.60 -15.23 4.12
CA GLY A 341 -9.28 -16.19 3.07
C GLY A 341 -8.09 -17.08 3.40
N THR A 342 -7.73 -17.87 2.41
CA THR A 342 -6.65 -18.87 2.51
C THR A 342 -5.86 -18.94 1.20
N CYS A 343 -4.55 -19.13 1.30
CA CYS A 343 -3.68 -19.36 0.15
C CYS A 343 -3.76 -20.81 -0.34
N LEU A 344 -3.87 -20.98 -1.66
CA LEU A 344 -4.01 -22.26 -2.33
C LEU A 344 -2.71 -22.67 -3.05
N PRO A 345 -2.40 -23.97 -3.13
CA PRO A 345 -1.25 -24.46 -3.90
C PRO A 345 -1.44 -24.31 -5.42
N ASP A 346 -2.70 -24.29 -5.85
CA ASP A 346 -3.10 -24.19 -7.26
C ASP A 346 -3.54 -22.77 -7.60
N HIS A 347 -3.75 -22.49 -8.90
CA HIS A 347 -4.26 -21.22 -9.39
C HIS A 347 -3.35 -20.00 -9.10
N SER A 348 -2.03 -20.20 -9.16
CA SER A 348 -1.02 -19.15 -8.94
C SER A 348 -1.41 -17.82 -9.58
N GLY A 349 -1.38 -16.75 -8.77
CA GLY A 349 -1.74 -15.40 -9.16
C GLY A 349 -3.23 -15.17 -9.46
N LYS A 350 -4.11 -16.10 -9.09
CA LYS A 350 -5.57 -15.93 -9.22
C LYS A 350 -6.20 -15.74 -7.86
N VAL A 351 -7.15 -14.81 -7.79
CA VAL A 351 -8.01 -14.62 -6.63
C VAL A 351 -9.39 -15.18 -6.95
N ILE A 352 -9.82 -16.18 -6.20
CA ILE A 352 -11.11 -16.83 -6.32
C ILE A 352 -12.00 -16.29 -5.20
N LEU A 353 -13.09 -15.66 -5.55
CA LEU A 353 -14.11 -15.20 -4.60
C LEU A 353 -15.16 -16.28 -4.39
N ASP A 354 -15.29 -16.74 -3.16
CA ASP A 354 -16.36 -17.65 -2.73
C ASP A 354 -17.52 -16.81 -2.17
N THR A 355 -18.62 -16.81 -2.89
CA THR A 355 -19.83 -16.02 -2.55
C THR A 355 -20.77 -16.75 -1.60
N GLY A 356 -20.43 -17.99 -1.20
CA GLY A 356 -21.34 -18.88 -0.48
C GLY A 356 -22.38 -19.59 -1.36
N PHE A 357 -22.66 -19.07 -2.56
CA PHE A 357 -23.52 -19.69 -3.56
C PHE A 357 -22.73 -20.30 -4.72
N GLY A 358 -21.50 -19.86 -4.90
CA GLY A 358 -20.62 -20.32 -5.96
C GLY A 358 -19.29 -19.59 -5.91
N ARG A 359 -18.40 -19.93 -6.85
CA ARG A 359 -17.07 -19.36 -6.96
C ARG A 359 -16.90 -18.62 -8.27
N ARG A 360 -16.31 -17.45 -8.22
CA ARG A 360 -15.92 -16.67 -9.41
C ARG A 360 -14.51 -16.13 -9.26
N LEU A 361 -13.89 -15.75 -10.37
CA LEU A 361 -12.64 -15.00 -10.29
C LEU A 361 -12.96 -13.58 -9.84
N LEU A 362 -12.24 -13.10 -8.84
CA LEU A 362 -12.15 -11.67 -8.57
C LEU A 362 -11.15 -11.09 -9.57
N THR A 363 -11.58 -10.16 -10.40
CA THR A 363 -10.71 -9.56 -11.42
C THR A 363 -9.95 -8.38 -10.83
N GLU A 364 -8.70 -8.23 -11.22
CA GLU A 364 -7.95 -7.02 -10.90
C GLU A 364 -8.52 -5.84 -11.71
N PRO A 365 -8.74 -4.65 -11.10
CA PRO A 365 -9.23 -3.48 -11.82
C PRO A 365 -8.23 -3.06 -12.92
N GLU A 366 -8.76 -2.67 -14.10
CA GLU A 366 -7.91 -2.20 -15.21
C GLU A 366 -7.48 -0.75 -15.06
N GLY A 367 -8.14 0.01 -14.18
CA GLY A 367 -7.86 1.40 -13.87
C GLY A 367 -8.51 1.81 -12.55
N GLU A 368 -8.35 3.06 -12.17
CA GLU A 368 -8.95 3.63 -10.95
C GLU A 368 -10.42 3.93 -11.20
N PRO A 369 -11.36 3.23 -10.55
CA PRO A 369 -12.77 3.61 -10.60
C PRO A 369 -13.01 4.97 -9.93
N LEU A 370 -12.08 5.42 -9.09
CA LEU A 370 -12.19 6.59 -8.23
C LEU A 370 -10.93 7.48 -8.37
N PRO A 371 -10.79 8.27 -9.44
CA PRO A 371 -9.57 9.07 -9.65
C PRO A 371 -9.39 10.13 -8.53
N ARG A 372 -8.10 10.41 -8.20
CA ARG A 372 -7.70 11.42 -7.19
C ARG A 372 -8.28 11.11 -5.80
N ILE A 373 -8.03 9.89 -5.34
CA ILE A 373 -8.44 9.41 -4.02
C ILE A 373 -7.29 9.54 -3.01
N CYS A 374 -6.04 9.42 -3.45
CA CYS A 374 -4.85 9.48 -2.60
C CYS A 374 -3.70 10.23 -3.25
#